data_62910979860b61387421da14f09755e4
#
_entry.id   62910979860b61387421da14f09755e4
#
_cell.length_a   1.000
_cell.length_b   1.000
_cell.length_c   1.000
_cell.angle_alpha   90.00
_cell.angle_beta   90.00
_cell.angle_gamma   90.00
#
_symmetry.space_group_name_H-M   'P 1'
#
loop_
_entity.id
_entity.type
_entity.pdbx_description
1 polymer ?
#
loop_
_entity_poly.entity_id
_entity_poly.type
_entity_poly.pdbx_seq_one_letter_code
_entity_poly.pdbx_strand_id
1 'polypeptide(L)'
;RGLGDVYKRQDKEEIDASGLKVLPGLVDIHSHGAVGHDFSDADATGLKKILKYEKAHGITSYCPTSMTLPMEQLIRIFASATEVEQDDSSARIVGLNMEGPFLDPAKKGAHVEEYIRKPDIRFFRECQEASGGMIKVVTVAPNMEGAEAFIEALKDDVVISIGHTGADYDCAAKAMEKGAHHVTHLYNAMNPLGHRAPGVIAAAADDPLCMAEMIGDGIHIHPAIVRNTFRMFGEERIVLISDSMMAAGMENGV
;
A
#
# COMPACT_ATOMS: atom_id res chain seq x y z
N ARG A 1 2.13 -44.09 3.66
CA ARG A 1 1.58 -44.13 2.28
C ARG A 1 1.09 -42.73 1.99
N GLY A 2 1.86 -41.98 1.21
CA GLY A 2 1.59 -40.59 0.91
C GLY A 2 0.46 -40.45 -0.10
N LEU A 3 -0.27 -39.36 -0.03
CA LEU A 3 -1.31 -38.89 -0.96
C LEU A 3 -0.80 -38.65 -2.40
N GLY A 4 0.45 -38.99 -2.70
CA GLY A 4 1.10 -38.68 -3.98
C GLY A 4 0.50 -39.37 -5.21
N ASP A 5 -0.17 -40.52 -5.06
CA ASP A 5 -0.69 -41.26 -6.22
C ASP A 5 -2.09 -40.82 -6.70
N VAL A 6 -2.79 -40.01 -5.90
CA VAL A 6 -4.17 -39.58 -6.23
C VAL A 6 -4.19 -38.40 -7.21
N TYR A 7 -3.09 -37.69 -7.41
CA TYR A 7 -3.02 -36.45 -8.17
C TYR A 7 -2.08 -36.45 -9.39
N LYS A 8 -1.63 -37.64 -9.88
CA LYS A 8 -0.96 -37.75 -11.19
C LYS A 8 -1.98 -37.47 -12.30
N ARG A 9 -2.17 -36.20 -12.62
CA ARG A 9 -2.84 -35.80 -13.86
C ARG A 9 -1.81 -35.85 -14.98
N GLN A 10 -2.06 -36.70 -15.97
CA GLN A 10 -1.14 -37.03 -17.07
C GLN A 10 -0.95 -35.88 -18.07
N ASP A 11 -1.61 -34.73 -17.92
CA ASP A 11 -1.63 -33.64 -18.91
C ASP A 11 -1.05 -32.33 -18.37
N LYS A 12 -0.14 -32.37 -17.39
CA LYS A 12 0.48 -31.16 -16.87
C LYS A 12 1.93 -31.06 -17.27
N GLU A 13 2.31 -29.89 -17.74
CA GLU A 13 3.71 -29.49 -17.91
C GLU A 13 4.46 -29.69 -16.59
N GLU A 14 5.55 -30.46 -16.66
CA GLU A 14 6.43 -30.70 -15.51
C GLU A 14 7.59 -29.72 -15.57
N ILE A 15 7.75 -28.91 -14.51
CA ILE A 15 8.85 -27.97 -14.40
C ILE A 15 9.91 -28.56 -13.48
N ASP A 16 11.10 -28.83 -14.04
CA ASP A 16 12.26 -29.23 -13.22
C ASP A 16 12.77 -28.05 -12.41
N ALA A 17 12.51 -28.09 -11.10
CA ALA A 17 12.98 -27.09 -10.14
C ALA A 17 14.22 -27.55 -9.36
N SER A 18 14.96 -28.55 -9.85
CA SER A 18 16.18 -29.07 -9.20
C SER A 18 17.20 -27.94 -8.98
N GLY A 19 17.61 -27.75 -7.75
CA GLY A 19 18.57 -26.69 -7.33
C GLY A 19 17.95 -25.28 -7.21
N LEU A 20 16.65 -25.12 -7.46
CA LEU A 20 15.93 -23.86 -7.29
C LEU A 20 15.17 -23.83 -5.96
N LYS A 21 14.87 -22.61 -5.50
CA LYS A 21 13.92 -22.39 -4.39
C LYS A 21 12.57 -22.03 -4.97
N VAL A 22 11.53 -22.76 -4.60
CA VAL A 22 10.15 -22.45 -4.97
C VAL A 22 9.52 -21.68 -3.82
N LEU A 23 9.08 -20.47 -4.08
CA LEU A 23 8.45 -19.56 -3.11
C LEU A 23 7.05 -19.21 -3.58
N PRO A 24 6.13 -18.87 -2.66
CA PRO A 24 4.90 -18.17 -3.04
C PRO A 24 5.22 -16.89 -3.79
N GLY A 25 4.33 -16.48 -4.71
CA GLY A 25 4.46 -15.18 -5.35
C GLY A 25 4.35 -14.05 -4.31
N LEU A 26 5.07 -12.97 -4.56
CA LEU A 26 5.10 -11.81 -3.67
C LEU A 26 3.79 -11.02 -3.79
N VAL A 27 3.53 -10.24 -2.75
CA VAL A 27 2.38 -9.33 -2.66
C VAL A 27 2.91 -7.90 -2.49
N ASP A 28 2.48 -6.98 -3.35
CA ASP A 28 2.75 -5.55 -3.18
C ASP A 28 1.42 -4.82 -2.98
N ILE A 29 1.29 -4.17 -1.83
CA ILE A 29 0.05 -3.47 -1.44
C ILE A 29 0.15 -1.94 -1.60
N HIS A 30 1.31 -1.43 -2.04
CA HIS A 30 1.53 0.00 -2.20
C HIS A 30 2.46 0.27 -3.39
N SER A 31 1.87 0.65 -4.51
CA SER A 31 2.59 1.01 -5.73
C SER A 31 1.70 1.82 -6.67
N HIS A 32 2.25 2.92 -7.22
CA HIS A 32 1.51 3.86 -8.07
C HIS A 32 1.60 3.51 -9.55
N GLY A 33 2.70 2.93 -9.99
CA GLY A 33 2.87 2.65 -11.41
C GLY A 33 4.19 2.01 -11.80
N ALA A 34 4.32 1.72 -13.10
CA ALA A 34 5.52 1.20 -13.74
C ALA A 34 5.44 1.35 -15.27
N VAL A 35 6.57 1.20 -15.95
CA VAL A 35 6.71 1.14 -17.42
C VAL A 35 6.00 2.27 -18.17
N GLY A 36 6.07 3.49 -17.61
CA GLY A 36 5.51 4.69 -18.20
C GLY A 36 4.01 4.87 -17.96
N HIS A 37 3.40 4.09 -17.07
CA HIS A 37 1.98 4.18 -16.71
C HIS A 37 1.81 4.37 -15.20
N ASP A 38 0.79 5.14 -14.82
CA ASP A 38 0.39 5.37 -13.43
C ASP A 38 -1.07 4.95 -13.24
N PHE A 39 -1.41 4.40 -12.08
CA PHE A 39 -2.80 4.06 -11.77
C PHE A 39 -3.71 5.29 -11.83
N SER A 40 -3.14 6.46 -11.50
CA SER A 40 -3.87 7.75 -11.55
C SER A 40 -4.21 8.21 -12.96
N ASP A 41 -3.72 7.55 -14.02
CA ASP A 41 -4.11 7.84 -15.41
C ASP A 41 -5.57 7.41 -15.70
N ALA A 42 -6.18 6.59 -14.85
CA ALA A 42 -7.50 5.99 -15.04
C ALA A 42 -7.62 5.23 -16.37
N ASP A 43 -6.55 4.52 -16.76
CA ASP A 43 -6.44 3.74 -18.00
C ASP A 43 -6.30 2.24 -17.68
N ALA A 44 -7.36 1.47 -17.93
CA ALA A 44 -7.35 0.02 -17.71
C ALA A 44 -6.28 -0.71 -18.56
N THR A 45 -5.95 -0.18 -19.74
CA THR A 45 -4.89 -0.74 -20.60
C THR A 45 -3.51 -0.49 -20.02
N GLY A 46 -3.26 0.71 -19.51
CA GLY A 46 -2.03 1.06 -18.79
C GLY A 46 -1.87 0.24 -17.53
N LEU A 47 -2.94 0.12 -16.73
CA LEU A 47 -2.94 -0.71 -15.53
C LEU A 47 -2.62 -2.19 -15.84
N LYS A 48 -3.15 -2.74 -16.94
CA LYS A 48 -2.81 -4.10 -17.38
C LYS A 48 -1.32 -4.26 -17.70
N LYS A 49 -0.65 -3.23 -18.23
CA LYS A 49 0.80 -3.26 -18.48
C LYS A 49 1.58 -3.24 -17.16
N ILE A 50 1.17 -2.42 -16.19
CA ILE A 50 1.73 -2.43 -14.84
C ILE A 50 1.64 -3.84 -14.25
N LEU A 51 0.46 -4.45 -14.26
CA LEU A 51 0.24 -5.80 -13.71
C LEU A 51 1.11 -6.88 -14.39
N LYS A 52 1.39 -6.76 -15.69
CA LYS A 52 2.30 -7.67 -16.40
C LYS A 52 3.75 -7.46 -15.97
N TYR A 53 4.16 -6.21 -15.81
CA TYR A 53 5.49 -5.86 -15.32
C TYR A 53 5.70 -6.42 -13.90
N GLU A 54 4.76 -6.19 -13.01
CA GLU A 54 4.82 -6.68 -11.63
C GLU A 54 4.94 -8.21 -11.57
N LYS A 55 4.14 -8.92 -12.36
CA LYS A 55 4.23 -10.39 -12.44
C LYS A 55 5.58 -10.87 -12.94
N ALA A 56 6.16 -10.21 -13.94
CA ALA A 56 7.49 -10.54 -14.45
C ALA A 56 8.59 -10.38 -13.39
N HIS A 57 8.34 -9.57 -12.35
CA HIS A 57 9.23 -9.36 -11.22
C HIS A 57 8.85 -10.17 -9.96
N GLY A 58 7.92 -11.12 -10.09
CA GLY A 58 7.55 -12.05 -9.03
C GLY A 58 6.39 -11.57 -8.14
N ILE A 59 5.82 -10.41 -8.40
CA ILE A 59 4.61 -9.93 -7.71
C ILE A 59 3.40 -10.60 -8.36
N THR A 60 2.72 -11.46 -7.64
CA THR A 60 1.54 -12.17 -8.13
C THR A 60 0.23 -11.60 -7.65
N SER A 61 0.27 -10.79 -6.58
CA SER A 61 -0.86 -10.08 -6.00
C SER A 61 -0.49 -8.62 -5.80
N TYR A 62 -1.37 -7.72 -6.20
CA TYR A 62 -1.04 -6.31 -6.32
C TYR A 62 -2.21 -5.42 -5.92
N CYS A 63 -1.92 -4.33 -5.19
CA CYS A 63 -2.87 -3.27 -4.89
C CYS A 63 -2.43 -1.96 -5.55
N PRO A 64 -2.99 -1.60 -6.71
CA PRO A 64 -2.76 -0.29 -7.30
C PRO A 64 -3.09 0.81 -6.31
N THR A 65 -2.22 1.82 -6.20
CA THR A 65 -2.33 2.90 -5.23
C THR A 65 -2.62 4.23 -5.92
N SER A 66 -3.69 4.93 -5.50
CA SER A 66 -4.03 6.24 -6.03
C SER A 66 -3.23 7.35 -5.36
N MET A 67 -3.05 8.46 -6.05
CA MET A 67 -2.55 9.72 -5.49
C MET A 67 -3.68 10.60 -4.96
N THR A 68 -3.33 11.70 -4.27
CA THR A 68 -4.28 12.75 -3.87
C THR A 68 -4.73 13.55 -5.10
N LEU A 69 -6.00 13.39 -5.46
CA LEU A 69 -6.61 13.99 -6.64
C LEU A 69 -8.05 14.46 -6.34
N PRO A 70 -8.66 15.28 -7.21
CA PRO A 70 -10.08 15.63 -7.11
C PRO A 70 -10.97 14.39 -7.11
N MET A 71 -12.09 14.45 -6.39
CA MET A 71 -13.03 13.35 -6.24
C MET A 71 -13.47 12.71 -7.56
N GLU A 72 -13.81 13.54 -8.55
CA GLU A 72 -14.25 13.06 -9.86
C GLU A 72 -13.16 12.25 -10.59
N GLN A 73 -11.89 12.60 -10.37
CA GLN A 73 -10.76 11.85 -10.92
C GLN A 73 -10.56 10.54 -10.15
N LEU A 74 -10.61 10.56 -8.81
CA LEU A 74 -10.51 9.37 -7.99
C LEU A 74 -11.61 8.36 -8.32
N ILE A 75 -12.84 8.81 -8.52
CA ILE A 75 -13.96 7.96 -8.95
C ILE A 75 -13.62 7.25 -10.27
N ARG A 76 -13.08 7.97 -11.27
CA ARG A 76 -12.67 7.37 -12.56
C ARG A 76 -11.51 6.39 -12.40
N ILE A 77 -10.51 6.75 -11.58
CA ILE A 77 -9.35 5.89 -11.29
C ILE A 77 -9.80 4.57 -10.67
N PHE A 78 -10.62 4.63 -9.63
CA PHE A 78 -11.10 3.41 -8.96
C PHE A 78 -12.03 2.59 -9.84
N ALA A 79 -12.88 3.24 -10.65
CA ALA A 79 -13.71 2.53 -11.61
C ALA A 79 -12.89 1.80 -12.69
N SER A 80 -11.80 2.39 -13.19
CA SER A 80 -10.94 1.79 -14.21
C SER A 80 -10.33 0.45 -13.78
N ALA A 81 -10.09 0.25 -12.49
CA ALA A 81 -9.59 -1.01 -11.97
C ALA A 81 -10.61 -2.16 -12.14
N THR A 82 -11.90 -1.86 -12.16
CA THR A 82 -12.96 -2.87 -12.38
C THR A 82 -13.05 -3.33 -13.83
N GLU A 83 -12.49 -2.56 -14.76
CA GLU A 83 -12.51 -2.84 -16.19
C GLU A 83 -11.33 -3.70 -16.65
N VAL A 84 -10.33 -3.91 -15.78
CA VAL A 84 -9.14 -4.68 -16.14
C VAL A 84 -9.47 -6.15 -16.24
N GLU A 85 -9.29 -6.72 -17.42
CA GLU A 85 -9.33 -8.17 -17.60
C GLU A 85 -8.14 -8.83 -16.92
N GLN A 86 -8.41 -9.67 -15.94
CA GLN A 86 -7.38 -10.40 -15.19
C GLN A 86 -7.22 -11.81 -15.75
N ASP A 87 -6.00 -12.15 -16.10
CA ASP A 87 -5.61 -13.45 -16.62
C ASP A 87 -4.30 -13.95 -16.01
N ASP A 88 -3.88 -15.15 -16.39
CA ASP A 88 -2.65 -15.74 -15.87
C ASP A 88 -1.36 -15.09 -16.40
N SER A 89 -1.42 -14.10 -17.29
CA SER A 89 -0.24 -13.37 -17.78
C SER A 89 0.13 -12.14 -16.95
N SER A 90 -0.66 -11.80 -15.93
CA SER A 90 -0.51 -10.59 -15.11
C SER A 90 -0.63 -10.89 -13.62
N ALA A 91 -0.13 -10.00 -12.77
CA ALA A 91 -0.45 -10.01 -11.34
C ALA A 91 -1.96 -9.82 -11.14
N ARG A 92 -2.50 -10.35 -10.06
CA ARG A 92 -3.92 -10.18 -9.72
C ARG A 92 -4.12 -8.95 -8.87
N ILE A 93 -5.09 -8.12 -9.21
CA ILE A 93 -5.56 -7.06 -8.32
C ILE A 93 -6.32 -7.74 -7.17
N VAL A 94 -5.77 -7.62 -5.95
CA VAL A 94 -6.37 -8.21 -4.73
C VAL A 94 -7.04 -7.16 -3.86
N GLY A 95 -6.86 -5.90 -4.19
CA GLY A 95 -7.44 -4.73 -3.55
C GLY A 95 -6.92 -3.47 -4.21
N LEU A 96 -7.40 -2.32 -3.74
CA LEU A 96 -6.90 -1.00 -4.11
C LEU A 96 -6.44 -0.29 -2.84
N ASN A 97 -5.41 0.55 -2.97
CA ASN A 97 -4.92 1.39 -1.89
C ASN A 97 -5.26 2.86 -2.22
N MET A 98 -5.94 3.53 -1.30
CA MET A 98 -6.28 4.94 -1.42
C MET A 98 -5.30 5.78 -0.59
N GLU A 99 -4.21 6.24 -1.21
CA GLU A 99 -3.25 7.11 -0.55
C GLU A 99 -3.65 8.58 -0.71
N GLY A 100 -4.24 9.10 0.35
CA GLY A 100 -4.88 10.40 0.35
C GLY A 100 -6.33 10.37 -0.19
N PRO A 101 -7.01 11.50 -0.15
CA PRO A 101 -6.54 12.87 0.10
C PRO A 101 -6.52 13.30 1.58
N PHE A 102 -6.68 12.41 2.54
CA PHE A 102 -6.87 12.70 3.97
C PHE A 102 -5.53 12.85 4.71
N LEU A 103 -4.63 13.65 4.14
CA LEU A 103 -3.24 13.80 4.54
C LEU A 103 -3.01 15.13 5.27
N ASP A 104 -1.88 15.22 6.00
CA ASP A 104 -1.41 16.47 6.57
C ASP A 104 -0.66 17.29 5.49
N PRO A 105 -1.10 18.52 5.16
CA PRO A 105 -0.40 19.37 4.20
C PRO A 105 1.08 19.59 4.51
N ALA A 106 1.44 19.62 5.80
CA ALA A 106 2.83 19.77 6.23
C ALA A 106 3.71 18.54 5.91
N LYS A 107 3.09 17.41 5.59
CA LYS A 107 3.73 16.13 5.28
C LYS A 107 3.28 15.56 3.93
N LYS A 108 2.83 16.40 3.03
CA LYS A 108 2.25 16.01 1.74
C LYS A 108 3.18 15.19 0.83
N GLY A 109 4.50 15.31 0.99
CA GLY A 109 5.43 14.66 0.06
C GLY A 109 5.17 15.08 -1.39
N ALA A 110 4.97 14.10 -2.27
CA ALA A 110 4.68 14.30 -3.69
C ALA A 110 3.20 14.66 -3.99
N HIS A 111 2.32 14.55 -3.00
CA HIS A 111 0.89 14.86 -3.20
C HIS A 111 0.63 16.35 -3.47
N VAL A 112 -0.38 16.62 -4.30
CA VAL A 112 -0.80 17.98 -4.64
C VAL A 112 -1.60 18.58 -3.48
N GLU A 113 -1.04 19.62 -2.84
CA GLU A 113 -1.58 20.23 -1.62
C GLU A 113 -3.02 20.75 -1.80
N GLU A 114 -3.34 21.30 -2.97
CA GLU A 114 -4.66 21.83 -3.30
C GLU A 114 -5.79 20.80 -3.13
N TYR A 115 -5.49 19.51 -3.31
CA TYR A 115 -6.47 18.42 -3.24
C TYR A 115 -6.48 17.70 -1.89
N ILE A 116 -5.56 18.06 -0.99
CA ILE A 116 -5.58 17.54 0.39
C ILE A 116 -6.83 18.07 1.12
N ARG A 117 -7.47 17.19 1.88
CA ARG A 117 -8.68 17.52 2.62
C ARG A 117 -8.78 16.79 3.96
N LYS A 118 -9.64 17.29 4.80
CA LYS A 118 -10.00 16.61 6.04
C LYS A 118 -10.62 15.24 5.74
N PRO A 119 -10.41 14.24 6.60
CA PRO A 119 -11.09 12.95 6.51
C PRO A 119 -12.60 13.09 6.37
N ASP A 120 -13.16 12.45 5.34
CA ASP A 120 -14.56 12.55 4.96
C ASP A 120 -15.09 11.15 4.59
N ILE A 121 -15.96 10.62 5.44
CA ILE A 121 -16.55 9.28 5.30
C ILE A 121 -17.37 9.17 4.02
N ARG A 122 -18.11 10.23 3.66
CA ARG A 122 -18.94 10.23 2.46
C ARG A 122 -18.07 10.18 1.20
N PHE A 123 -17.01 10.98 1.15
CA PHE A 123 -16.04 10.96 0.07
C PHE A 123 -15.43 9.56 -0.11
N PHE A 124 -14.99 8.93 0.98
CA PHE A 124 -14.47 7.56 0.93
C PHE A 124 -15.52 6.58 0.40
N ARG A 125 -16.76 6.65 0.89
CA ARG A 125 -17.85 5.75 0.46
C ARG A 125 -18.16 5.87 -1.03
N GLU A 126 -18.15 7.08 -1.59
CA GLU A 126 -18.34 7.29 -3.03
C GLU A 126 -17.20 6.66 -3.85
N CYS A 127 -15.93 6.79 -3.41
CA CYS A 127 -14.79 6.11 -4.02
C CYS A 127 -14.90 4.58 -3.88
N GLN A 128 -15.31 4.08 -2.73
CA GLN A 128 -15.49 2.65 -2.47
C GLN A 128 -16.57 2.05 -3.36
N GLU A 129 -17.68 2.75 -3.57
CA GLU A 129 -18.74 2.34 -4.49
C GLU A 129 -18.23 2.29 -5.94
N ALA A 130 -17.51 3.32 -6.38
CA ALA A 130 -16.92 3.37 -7.73
C ALA A 130 -15.92 2.23 -7.99
N SER A 131 -15.19 1.81 -6.96
CA SER A 131 -14.26 0.67 -7.03
C SER A 131 -14.94 -0.71 -7.01
N GLY A 132 -16.27 -0.78 -6.88
CA GLY A 132 -16.96 -2.03 -6.62
C GLY A 132 -16.61 -2.69 -5.29
N GLY A 133 -16.20 -1.90 -4.28
CA GLY A 133 -15.81 -2.41 -2.96
C GLY A 133 -14.36 -2.91 -2.86
N MET A 134 -13.53 -2.56 -3.85
CA MET A 134 -12.14 -3.07 -3.90
C MET A 134 -11.14 -2.25 -3.10
N ILE A 135 -11.43 -1.07 -2.58
CA ILE A 135 -10.51 -0.34 -1.70
C ILE A 135 -10.34 -1.14 -0.41
N LYS A 136 -9.11 -1.57 -0.12
CA LYS A 136 -8.77 -2.38 1.05
C LYS A 136 -7.90 -1.64 2.05
N VAL A 137 -7.19 -0.60 1.60
CA VAL A 137 -6.34 0.26 2.43
C VAL A 137 -6.70 1.71 2.16
N VAL A 138 -6.75 2.53 3.20
CA VAL A 138 -6.86 3.99 3.07
C VAL A 138 -5.88 4.67 4.02
N THR A 139 -5.08 5.59 3.48
CA THR A 139 -4.13 6.38 4.27
C THR A 139 -4.80 7.62 4.85
N VAL A 140 -4.61 7.85 6.15
CA VAL A 140 -5.11 9.00 6.88
C VAL A 140 -4.05 9.59 7.80
N ALA A 141 -3.98 10.93 7.87
CA ALA A 141 -3.19 11.63 8.85
C ALA A 141 -4.03 11.82 10.15
N PRO A 142 -3.67 11.17 11.26
CA PRO A 142 -4.51 11.17 12.47
C PRO A 142 -4.58 12.53 13.18
N ASN A 143 -3.64 13.44 12.90
CA ASN A 143 -3.65 14.82 13.41
C ASN A 143 -4.62 15.75 12.66
N MET A 144 -5.28 15.26 11.61
CA MET A 144 -6.28 16.04 10.89
C MET A 144 -7.62 16.01 11.63
N GLU A 145 -8.32 17.15 11.62
CA GLU A 145 -9.66 17.25 12.18
C GLU A 145 -10.63 16.27 11.51
N GLY A 146 -11.34 15.48 12.31
CA GLY A 146 -12.27 14.44 11.83
C GLY A 146 -11.63 13.06 11.66
N ALA A 147 -10.31 12.91 11.78
CA ALA A 147 -9.62 11.63 11.58
C ALA A 147 -10.11 10.54 12.56
N GLU A 148 -10.32 10.89 13.81
CA GLU A 148 -10.78 9.95 14.85
C GLU A 148 -12.15 9.33 14.49
N ALA A 149 -13.11 10.19 14.12
CA ALA A 149 -14.44 9.73 13.68
C ALA A 149 -14.39 8.92 12.39
N PHE A 150 -13.49 9.27 11.47
CA PHE A 150 -13.25 8.52 10.23
C PHE A 150 -12.72 7.10 10.52
N ILE A 151 -11.72 7.00 11.40
CA ILE A 151 -11.13 5.73 11.81
C ILE A 151 -12.19 4.84 12.46
N GLU A 152 -12.90 5.35 13.47
CA GLU A 152 -13.94 4.59 14.17
C GLU A 152 -15.07 4.10 13.25
N ALA A 153 -15.44 4.89 12.26
CA ALA A 153 -16.52 4.55 11.34
C ALA A 153 -16.15 3.52 10.29
N LEU A 154 -14.86 3.37 9.95
CA LEU A 154 -14.42 2.57 8.80
C LEU A 154 -13.47 1.42 9.15
N LYS A 155 -13.00 1.30 10.39
CA LYS A 155 -12.03 0.29 10.84
C LYS A 155 -12.42 -1.16 10.57
N ASP A 156 -13.71 -1.45 10.50
CA ASP A 156 -14.23 -2.80 10.25
C ASP A 156 -14.47 -3.06 8.75
N ASP A 157 -14.39 -2.02 7.91
CA ASP A 157 -14.63 -2.09 6.46
C ASP A 157 -13.34 -2.12 5.65
N VAL A 158 -12.30 -1.41 6.13
CA VAL A 158 -11.05 -1.19 5.40
C VAL A 158 -9.88 -1.04 6.37
N VAL A 159 -8.68 -1.42 5.94
CA VAL A 159 -7.46 -1.16 6.72
C VAL A 159 -7.18 0.34 6.73
N ILE A 160 -7.20 0.94 7.92
CA ILE A 160 -6.83 2.33 8.10
C ILE A 160 -5.32 2.40 8.33
N SER A 161 -4.63 3.08 7.44
CA SER A 161 -3.18 3.26 7.48
C SER A 161 -2.82 4.69 7.91
N ILE A 162 -1.94 4.82 8.88
CA ILE A 162 -1.41 6.12 9.32
C ILE A 162 -0.25 6.49 8.41
N GLY A 163 -0.36 7.62 7.71
CA GLY A 163 0.70 8.10 6.82
C GLY A 163 0.59 9.59 6.53
N HIS A 164 1.63 10.16 5.91
CA HIS A 164 1.68 11.57 5.55
C HIS A 164 1.24 12.50 6.69
N THR A 165 1.89 12.37 7.85
CA THR A 165 1.41 12.98 9.08
C THR A 165 2.53 13.58 9.93
N GLY A 166 2.27 14.73 10.53
CA GLY A 166 3.07 15.31 11.59
C GLY A 166 2.65 14.88 13.00
N ALA A 167 1.81 13.85 13.14
CA ALA A 167 1.32 13.37 14.42
C ALA A 167 2.46 13.08 15.41
N ASP A 168 2.27 13.45 16.65
CA ASP A 168 3.10 13.01 17.77
C ASP A 168 2.74 11.58 18.21
N TYR A 169 3.43 11.11 19.23
CA TYR A 169 3.21 9.76 19.78
C TYR A 169 1.78 9.58 20.31
N ASP A 170 1.29 10.51 21.11
CA ASP A 170 -0.01 10.39 21.76
C ASP A 170 -1.16 10.41 20.74
N CYS A 171 -1.06 11.26 19.74
CA CYS A 171 -2.01 11.32 18.64
C CYS A 171 -2.03 10.00 17.84
N ALA A 172 -0.86 9.46 17.50
CA ALA A 172 -0.75 8.20 16.77
C ALA A 172 -1.24 7.01 17.60
N ALA A 173 -0.84 6.92 18.87
CA ALA A 173 -1.29 5.87 19.78
C ALA A 173 -2.82 5.86 19.93
N LYS A 174 -3.42 7.04 20.08
CA LYS A 174 -4.89 7.19 20.15
C LYS A 174 -5.57 6.73 18.86
N ALA A 175 -5.00 7.02 17.70
CA ALA A 175 -5.53 6.54 16.42
C ALA A 175 -5.46 5.01 16.32
N MET A 176 -4.39 4.39 16.81
CA MET A 176 -4.25 2.93 16.88
C MET A 176 -5.26 2.31 17.84
N GLU A 177 -5.49 2.88 19.03
CA GLU A 177 -6.56 2.46 19.95
C GLU A 177 -7.95 2.50 19.30
N LYS A 178 -8.15 3.38 18.32
CA LYS A 178 -9.40 3.50 17.55
C LYS A 178 -9.51 2.52 16.38
N GLY A 179 -8.43 1.86 15.98
CA GLY A 179 -8.43 0.82 14.97
C GLY A 179 -7.51 1.06 13.76
N ALA A 180 -6.64 2.07 13.79
CA ALA A 180 -5.67 2.32 12.73
C ALA A 180 -4.37 1.53 12.99
N HIS A 181 -4.40 0.22 12.79
CA HIS A 181 -3.28 -0.69 13.07
C HIS A 181 -2.38 -0.94 11.84
N HIS A 182 -2.15 0.10 11.05
CA HIS A 182 -1.26 0.03 9.89
C HIS A 182 -0.54 1.36 9.71
N VAL A 183 0.69 1.34 9.18
CA VAL A 183 1.47 2.55 8.89
C VAL A 183 1.98 2.50 7.47
N THR A 184 1.70 3.53 6.71
CA THR A 184 2.11 3.73 5.32
C THR A 184 3.60 4.09 5.27
N HIS A 185 4.38 3.43 4.40
CA HIS A 185 5.82 3.64 4.12
C HIS A 185 6.60 4.25 5.30
N LEU A 186 6.70 3.49 6.38
CA LEU A 186 7.32 3.88 7.65
C LEU A 186 8.60 4.71 7.44
N TYR A 187 8.77 5.78 8.20
CA TYR A 187 9.79 6.84 8.13
C TYR A 187 9.55 7.92 7.07
N ASN A 188 8.89 7.61 5.95
CA ASN A 188 8.67 8.57 4.87
C ASN A 188 7.44 9.44 5.17
N ALA A 189 7.53 10.74 4.84
CA ALA A 189 6.47 11.72 5.04
C ALA A 189 5.89 11.76 6.49
N MET A 190 6.72 11.51 7.51
CA MET A 190 6.35 11.60 8.93
C MET A 190 7.49 12.24 9.75
N ASN A 191 7.24 12.48 11.03
CA ASN A 191 8.28 12.97 11.93
C ASN A 191 9.29 11.85 12.25
N PRO A 192 10.59 12.17 12.36
CA PRO A 192 11.60 11.15 12.68
C PRO A 192 11.45 10.64 14.11
N LEU A 193 11.97 9.42 14.37
CA LEU A 193 12.05 8.85 15.72
C LEU A 193 13.05 9.65 16.56
N GLY A 194 12.54 10.55 17.36
CA GLY A 194 13.35 11.38 18.27
C GLY A 194 13.23 10.88 19.72
N HIS A 195 14.32 11.03 20.50
CA HIS A 195 14.36 10.59 21.90
C HIS A 195 13.42 11.33 22.87
N ARG A 196 12.87 12.49 22.46
CA ARG A 196 11.88 13.28 23.21
C ARG A 196 10.59 13.51 22.44
N ALA A 197 10.59 13.22 21.14
CA ALA A 197 9.45 13.30 20.24
C ALA A 197 9.44 12.05 19.36
N PRO A 198 9.01 10.89 19.90
CA PRO A 198 9.16 9.61 19.24
C PRO A 198 8.21 9.40 18.06
N GLY A 199 7.09 10.14 18.01
CA GLY A 199 6.16 10.18 16.88
C GLY A 199 5.48 8.86 16.56
N VAL A 200 4.98 8.77 15.33
CA VAL A 200 4.25 7.60 14.80
C VAL A 200 5.09 6.32 14.88
N ILE A 201 6.40 6.42 14.63
CA ILE A 201 7.29 5.25 14.55
C ILE A 201 7.30 4.47 15.88
N ALA A 202 7.41 5.18 17.01
CA ALA A 202 7.40 4.55 18.32
C ALA A 202 6.00 4.04 18.70
N ALA A 203 4.96 4.81 18.42
CA ALA A 203 3.59 4.38 18.68
C ALA A 203 3.25 3.08 17.92
N ALA A 204 3.66 2.98 16.65
CA ALA A 204 3.49 1.78 15.85
C ALA A 204 4.32 0.58 16.37
N ALA A 205 5.53 0.83 16.88
CA ALA A 205 6.35 -0.22 17.46
C ALA A 205 5.75 -0.78 18.76
N ASP A 206 5.16 0.11 19.58
CA ASP A 206 4.52 -0.25 20.86
C ASP A 206 3.15 -0.93 20.69
N ASP A 207 2.44 -0.71 19.58
CA ASP A 207 1.21 -1.42 19.28
C ASP A 207 1.49 -2.79 18.67
N PRO A 208 1.20 -3.91 19.37
CA PRO A 208 1.49 -5.26 18.86
C PRO A 208 0.63 -5.67 17.66
N LEU A 209 -0.45 -4.97 17.37
CA LEU A 209 -1.33 -5.21 16.22
C LEU A 209 -0.91 -4.42 14.98
N CYS A 210 -0.07 -3.40 15.16
CA CYS A 210 0.30 -2.51 14.07
C CYS A 210 1.25 -3.16 13.07
N MET A 211 0.85 -3.17 11.81
CA MET A 211 1.67 -3.54 10.66
C MET A 211 2.32 -2.29 10.07
N ALA A 212 3.55 -2.39 9.62
CA ALA A 212 4.29 -1.25 9.05
C ALA A 212 4.79 -1.56 7.64
N GLU A 213 4.38 -0.75 6.67
CA GLU A 213 4.97 -0.80 5.33
C GLU A 213 6.40 -0.29 5.36
N MET A 214 7.27 -0.92 4.58
CA MET A 214 8.67 -0.52 4.47
C MET A 214 9.16 -0.64 3.03
N ILE A 215 9.68 0.47 2.48
CA ILE A 215 10.37 0.50 1.20
C ILE A 215 11.78 -0.06 1.41
N GLY A 216 12.02 -1.27 0.91
CA GLY A 216 13.23 -2.04 1.20
C GLY A 216 14.37 -1.86 0.19
N ASP A 217 14.36 -0.82 -0.64
CA ASP A 217 15.28 -0.61 -1.77
C ASP A 217 16.72 -0.19 -1.38
N GLY A 218 16.95 0.13 -0.10
CA GLY A 218 18.23 0.60 0.41
C GLY A 218 18.58 2.05 0.04
N ILE A 219 17.64 2.77 -0.61
CA ILE A 219 17.75 4.19 -1.00
C ILE A 219 16.89 5.04 -0.06
N HIS A 220 15.59 4.74 0.05
CA HIS A 220 14.66 5.46 0.92
C HIS A 220 15.02 5.31 2.40
N ILE A 221 15.46 4.13 2.79
CA ILE A 221 15.79 3.81 4.18
C ILE A 221 17.20 3.23 4.23
N HIS A 222 18.06 3.86 5.04
CA HIS A 222 19.42 3.37 5.24
C HIS A 222 19.41 1.92 5.76
N PRO A 223 20.29 1.01 5.27
CA PRO A 223 20.26 -0.41 5.65
C PRO A 223 20.39 -0.68 7.16
N ALA A 224 21.05 0.22 7.91
CA ALA A 224 21.12 0.11 9.37
C ALA A 224 19.75 0.35 10.02
N ILE A 225 18.96 1.26 9.47
CA ILE A 225 17.58 1.52 9.94
C ILE A 225 16.68 0.35 9.60
N VAL A 226 16.77 -0.19 8.38
CA VAL A 226 16.04 -1.41 7.98
C VAL A 226 16.26 -2.54 9.01
N ARG A 227 17.53 -2.85 9.36
CA ARG A 227 17.84 -3.87 10.37
C ARG A 227 17.27 -3.56 11.76
N ASN A 228 17.26 -2.28 12.15
CA ASN A 228 16.72 -1.88 13.46
C ASN A 228 15.18 -1.93 13.45
N THR A 229 14.54 -1.64 12.33
CA THR A 229 13.09 -1.77 12.17
C THR A 229 12.65 -3.20 12.38
N PHE A 230 13.31 -4.19 11.77
CA PHE A 230 13.04 -5.60 12.02
C PHE A 230 13.24 -6.00 13.49
N ARG A 231 14.19 -5.38 14.21
CA ARG A 231 14.37 -5.63 15.66
C ARG A 231 13.25 -5.03 16.51
N MET A 232 12.70 -3.88 16.10
CA MET A 232 11.60 -3.20 16.82
C MET A 232 10.25 -3.88 16.57
N PHE A 233 9.96 -4.22 15.30
CA PHE A 233 8.65 -4.73 14.89
C PHE A 233 8.58 -6.26 14.83
N GLY A 234 9.73 -6.95 14.69
CA GLY A 234 9.75 -8.36 14.30
C GLY A 234 9.48 -8.54 12.80
N GLU A 235 9.65 -9.77 12.32
CA GLU A 235 9.47 -10.07 10.88
C GLU A 235 7.98 -10.10 10.50
N GLU A 236 7.10 -10.44 11.44
CA GLU A 236 5.68 -10.65 11.20
C GLU A 236 4.87 -9.36 11.05
N ARG A 237 5.43 -8.21 11.48
CA ARG A 237 4.75 -6.91 11.42
C ARG A 237 5.31 -5.95 10.37
N ILE A 238 6.24 -6.41 9.52
CA ILE A 238 6.78 -5.62 8.41
C ILE A 238 6.15 -6.08 7.12
N VAL A 239 5.60 -5.14 6.36
CA VAL A 239 5.08 -5.34 5.01
C VAL A 239 6.04 -4.67 4.03
N LEU A 240 6.74 -5.46 3.22
CA LEU A 240 7.60 -4.89 2.18
C LEU A 240 6.72 -4.39 1.02
N ILE A 241 6.97 -3.15 0.61
CA ILE A 241 6.29 -2.50 -0.50
C ILE A 241 7.33 -1.92 -1.47
N SER A 242 6.93 -1.69 -2.71
CA SER A 242 7.78 -1.01 -3.68
C SER A 242 7.65 0.51 -3.62
N ASP A 243 6.44 1.01 -3.41
CA ASP A 243 6.10 2.42 -3.59
C ASP A 243 6.61 2.94 -4.94
N SER A 244 6.52 2.07 -5.94
CA SER A 244 7.04 2.37 -7.27
C SER A 244 6.15 3.37 -8.00
N MET A 245 6.73 4.09 -8.93
CA MET A 245 6.07 5.08 -9.75
C MET A 245 6.23 4.74 -11.25
N MET A 246 5.58 5.49 -12.12
CA MET A 246 5.60 5.26 -13.57
C MET A 246 6.99 5.08 -14.19
N ALA A 247 8.05 5.63 -13.58
CA ALA A 247 9.42 5.49 -14.07
C ALA A 247 10.04 4.11 -13.77
N ALA A 248 9.44 3.28 -12.90
CA ALA A 248 9.93 1.94 -12.64
C ALA A 248 9.95 1.10 -13.93
N GLY A 249 11.08 0.45 -14.22
CA GLY A 249 11.28 -0.32 -15.45
C GLY A 249 11.53 0.49 -16.71
N MET A 250 11.65 1.82 -16.62
CA MET A 250 12.04 2.70 -17.73
C MET A 250 13.57 2.77 -17.85
N GLU A 251 14.06 3.13 -19.03
CA GLU A 251 15.49 3.42 -19.22
C GLU A 251 15.91 4.70 -18.49
N ASN A 252 17.16 4.74 -18.01
CA ASN A 252 17.68 5.91 -17.32
C ASN A 252 17.68 7.14 -18.27
N GLY A 253 17.09 8.23 -17.82
CA GLY A 253 17.07 9.50 -18.54
C GLY A 253 15.91 9.69 -19.53
N VAL A 254 14.93 8.81 -19.46
CA VAL A 254 13.67 8.94 -20.22
C VAL A 254 12.63 9.61 -19.37
#